data_13e142caef307e1a16ed7668e231cebd
#
_entry.id   13e142caef307e1a16ed7668e231cebd
#
_cell.length_a   1.000
_cell.length_b   1.000
_cell.length_c   1.000
_cell.angle_alpha   90.00
_cell.angle_beta   90.00
_cell.angle_gamma   90.00
#
_symmetry.space_group_name_H-M   'P 1'
#
loop_
_entity.id
_entity.type
_entity.pdbx_description
1 polymer ?
#
loop_
_entity_poly.entity_id
_entity_poly.type
_entity_poly.pdbx_seq_one_letter_code
_entity_poly.pdbx_strand_id
1 'polypeptide(L)'
;MEFIVAHWLDITTTVLGLAYILLEYRARVWMWAVGFAMQTLGIVLYYQKGLYADCGMEFYYLSVTVYGWWRWSRPRETHPRPLPVREGSDYSQGEDSAAERSAPLPVSSIPYKEGLRMGLLALFLWAVIYWLLVTFTNSNVPLADAFTTALSIVGIWALAHKYLEQWFIWIAVDVVTSVLYFYKDIPFKASLYALYVVIAIFGYLKWRKMIKK
;
A
#
# COMPACT_ATOMS: atom_id res chain seq x y z
N MET A 1 11.46 -13.48 30.14
CA MET A 1 10.55 -14.25 29.27
C MET A 1 9.12 -13.70 29.32
N GLU A 2 8.59 -13.30 30.46
CA GLU A 2 7.21 -12.78 30.59
C GLU A 2 6.92 -11.53 29.72
N PHE A 3 7.88 -10.59 29.58
CA PHE A 3 7.72 -9.42 28.72
C PHE A 3 7.49 -9.80 27.25
N ILE A 4 8.26 -10.78 26.72
CA ILE A 4 8.12 -11.23 25.33
C ILE A 4 6.79 -11.94 25.13
N VAL A 5 6.34 -12.73 26.10
CA VAL A 5 5.06 -13.43 26.04
C VAL A 5 3.87 -12.46 26.12
N ALA A 6 4.01 -11.36 26.88
CA ALA A 6 2.97 -10.33 26.97
C ALA A 6 2.88 -9.45 25.70
N HIS A 7 3.98 -9.24 24.99
CA HIS A 7 4.09 -8.30 23.85
C HIS A 7 4.41 -8.97 22.51
N TRP A 8 4.31 -10.30 22.43
CA TRP A 8 4.69 -11.05 21.22
C TRP A 8 3.94 -10.59 19.97
N LEU A 9 2.65 -10.23 20.09
CA LEU A 9 1.84 -9.72 18.99
C LEU A 9 2.36 -8.36 18.48
N ASP A 10 2.68 -7.45 19.41
CA ASP A 10 3.21 -6.12 19.04
C ASP A 10 4.58 -6.22 18.39
N ILE A 11 5.43 -7.12 18.90
CA ILE A 11 6.76 -7.39 18.33
C ILE A 11 6.61 -8.01 16.93
N THR A 12 5.74 -9.03 16.80
CA THR A 12 5.53 -9.73 15.52
C THR A 12 4.96 -8.79 14.45
N THR A 13 3.95 -8.01 14.78
CA THR A 13 3.35 -7.04 13.84
C THR A 13 4.33 -5.94 13.46
N THR A 14 5.17 -5.48 14.37
CA THR A 14 6.21 -4.50 14.08
C THR A 14 7.27 -5.06 13.12
N VAL A 15 7.76 -6.29 13.36
CA VAL A 15 8.72 -6.96 12.48
C VAL A 15 8.14 -7.21 11.09
N LEU A 16 6.90 -7.68 11.02
CA LEU A 16 6.20 -7.87 9.74
C LEU A 16 6.00 -6.55 9.01
N GLY A 17 5.62 -5.47 9.71
CA GLY A 17 5.46 -4.14 9.14
C GLY A 17 6.77 -3.59 8.56
N LEU A 18 7.89 -3.75 9.27
CA LEU A 18 9.21 -3.38 8.76
C LEU A 18 9.62 -4.23 7.55
N ALA A 19 9.36 -5.53 7.58
CA ALA A 19 9.62 -6.41 6.44
C ALA A 19 8.77 -6.03 5.22
N TYR A 20 7.48 -5.71 5.45
CA TYR A 20 6.57 -5.26 4.41
C TYR A 20 7.10 -4.00 3.71
N ILE A 21 7.39 -2.93 4.45
CA ILE A 21 7.84 -1.65 3.87
C ILE A 21 9.22 -1.77 3.19
N LEU A 22 10.12 -2.64 3.68
CA LEU A 22 11.40 -2.92 3.02
C LEU A 22 11.22 -3.65 1.68
N LEU A 23 10.27 -4.59 1.59
CA LEU A 23 9.92 -5.27 0.36
C LEU A 23 9.23 -4.33 -0.63
N GLU A 24 8.35 -3.45 -0.14
CA GLU A 24 7.70 -2.39 -0.90
C GLU A 24 8.74 -1.41 -1.48
N TYR A 25 9.67 -0.95 -0.64
CA TYR A 25 10.79 -0.11 -1.07
C TYR A 25 11.59 -0.75 -2.23
N ARG A 26 11.73 -2.08 -2.23
CA ARG A 26 12.40 -2.85 -3.30
C ARG A 26 11.48 -3.21 -4.46
N ALA A 27 10.21 -2.81 -4.44
CA ALA A 27 9.16 -3.20 -5.39
C ALA A 27 9.06 -4.71 -5.60
N ARG A 28 9.25 -5.51 -4.54
CA ARG A 28 9.22 -6.97 -4.58
C ARG A 28 7.81 -7.50 -4.38
N VAL A 29 7.38 -8.44 -5.22
CA VAL A 29 6.04 -9.08 -5.14
C VAL A 29 5.79 -9.75 -3.78
N TRP A 30 6.83 -10.22 -3.11
CA TRP A 30 6.76 -10.88 -1.80
C TRP A 30 6.19 -10.01 -0.67
N MET A 31 6.16 -8.68 -0.85
CA MET A 31 5.47 -7.79 0.10
C MET A 31 4.00 -8.16 0.27
N TRP A 32 3.35 -8.63 -0.80
CA TRP A 32 1.94 -9.05 -0.77
C TRP A 32 1.73 -10.31 0.08
N ALA A 33 2.73 -11.24 0.12
CA ALA A 33 2.68 -12.40 1.00
C ALA A 33 2.76 -11.99 2.48
N VAL A 34 3.65 -11.05 2.80
CA VAL A 34 3.75 -10.49 4.16
C VAL A 34 2.47 -9.74 4.53
N GLY A 35 1.94 -8.93 3.62
CA GLY A 35 0.65 -8.24 3.78
C GLY A 35 -0.49 -9.23 4.06
N PHE A 36 -0.58 -10.32 3.28
CA PHE A 36 -1.59 -11.36 3.49
C PHE A 36 -1.54 -11.94 4.91
N ALA A 37 -0.34 -12.26 5.40
CA ALA A 37 -0.15 -12.75 6.77
C ALA A 37 -0.58 -11.70 7.81
N MET A 38 -0.22 -10.42 7.61
CA MET A 38 -0.57 -9.31 8.51
C MET A 38 -2.09 -9.12 8.60
N GLN A 39 -2.80 -9.02 7.47
CA GLN A 39 -4.23 -8.85 7.44
C GLN A 39 -4.97 -10.05 8.04
N THR A 40 -4.48 -11.27 7.79
CA THR A 40 -5.09 -12.47 8.38
C THR A 40 -4.98 -12.45 9.90
N LEU A 41 -3.81 -12.08 10.45
CA LEU A 41 -3.62 -11.92 11.89
C LEU A 41 -4.48 -10.78 12.44
N GLY A 42 -4.60 -9.67 11.71
CA GLY A 42 -5.45 -8.54 12.06
C GLY A 42 -6.93 -8.92 12.16
N ILE A 43 -7.44 -9.65 11.16
CA ILE A 43 -8.84 -10.17 11.18
C ILE A 43 -9.11 -10.98 12.44
N VAL A 44 -8.24 -11.95 12.74
CA VAL A 44 -8.40 -12.80 13.95
C VAL A 44 -8.37 -11.96 15.21
N LEU A 45 -7.40 -11.04 15.32
CA LEU A 45 -7.22 -10.19 16.50
C LEU A 45 -8.44 -9.27 16.72
N TYR A 46 -8.89 -8.56 15.69
CA TYR A 46 -10.00 -7.63 15.80
C TYR A 46 -11.32 -8.32 16.02
N TYR A 47 -11.54 -9.49 15.39
CA TYR A 47 -12.71 -10.32 15.65
C TYR A 47 -12.79 -10.77 17.12
N GLN A 48 -11.66 -11.26 17.68
CA GLN A 48 -11.60 -11.68 19.09
C GLN A 48 -11.83 -10.52 20.07
N LYS A 49 -11.45 -9.29 19.68
CA LYS A 49 -11.66 -8.08 20.50
C LYS A 49 -13.05 -7.45 20.31
N GLY A 50 -13.91 -8.00 19.43
CA GLY A 50 -15.22 -7.42 19.10
C GLY A 50 -15.16 -6.13 18.30
N LEU A 51 -14.00 -5.81 17.69
CA LEU A 51 -13.76 -4.63 16.86
C LEU A 51 -14.15 -4.91 15.41
N TYR A 52 -15.45 -5.05 15.15
CA TYR A 52 -15.96 -5.51 13.85
C TYR A 52 -15.70 -4.52 12.70
N ALA A 53 -15.65 -3.22 12.98
CA ALA A 53 -15.33 -2.20 11.97
C ALA A 53 -13.88 -2.34 11.48
N ASP A 54 -12.92 -2.49 12.42
CA ASP A 54 -11.51 -2.73 12.10
C ASP A 54 -11.32 -4.07 11.39
N CYS A 55 -12.04 -5.10 11.82
CA CYS A 55 -12.07 -6.41 11.14
C CYS A 55 -12.56 -6.26 9.69
N GLY A 56 -13.59 -5.46 9.43
CA GLY A 56 -14.06 -5.14 8.08
C GLY A 56 -13.01 -4.45 7.21
N MET A 57 -12.22 -3.54 7.79
CA MET A 57 -11.11 -2.88 7.09
C MET A 57 -10.00 -3.88 6.73
N GLU A 58 -9.67 -4.82 7.61
CA GLU A 58 -8.70 -5.88 7.31
C GLU A 58 -9.16 -6.78 6.15
N PHE A 59 -10.45 -7.09 6.03
CA PHE A 59 -11.00 -7.79 4.86
C PHE A 59 -10.83 -7.00 3.57
N TYR A 60 -11.03 -5.68 3.62
CA TYR A 60 -10.74 -4.82 2.48
C TYR A 60 -9.26 -4.89 2.08
N TYR A 61 -8.34 -4.69 3.04
CA TYR A 61 -6.90 -4.75 2.77
C TYR A 61 -6.48 -6.13 2.26
N LEU A 62 -7.03 -7.21 2.80
CA LEU A 62 -6.79 -8.58 2.33
C LEU A 62 -7.21 -8.75 0.86
N SER A 63 -8.37 -8.23 0.49
CA SER A 63 -8.88 -8.28 -0.89
C SER A 63 -7.93 -7.55 -1.86
N VAL A 64 -7.48 -6.35 -1.49
CA VAL A 64 -6.53 -5.59 -2.31
C VAL A 64 -5.15 -6.25 -2.33
N THR A 65 -4.74 -6.90 -1.24
CA THR A 65 -3.48 -7.68 -1.18
C THR A 65 -3.49 -8.84 -2.18
N VAL A 66 -4.58 -9.59 -2.25
CA VAL A 66 -4.75 -10.68 -3.24
C VAL A 66 -4.76 -10.11 -4.66
N TYR A 67 -5.50 -9.03 -4.90
CA TYR A 67 -5.51 -8.34 -6.19
C TYR A 67 -4.13 -7.83 -6.60
N GLY A 68 -3.40 -7.18 -5.67
CA GLY A 68 -2.05 -6.66 -5.90
C GLY A 68 -1.05 -7.77 -6.21
N TRP A 69 -1.11 -8.88 -5.45
CA TRP A 69 -0.29 -10.06 -5.75
C TRP A 69 -0.53 -10.57 -7.17
N TRP A 70 -1.80 -10.83 -7.51
CA TRP A 70 -2.18 -11.29 -8.83
C TRP A 70 -1.70 -10.33 -9.92
N ARG A 71 -1.90 -9.01 -9.74
CA ARG A 71 -1.50 -7.99 -10.70
C ARG A 71 0.02 -7.90 -10.89
N TRP A 72 0.78 -7.98 -9.80
CA TRP A 72 2.25 -7.91 -9.84
C TRP A 72 2.91 -9.20 -10.33
N SER A 73 2.23 -10.33 -10.22
CA SER A 73 2.71 -11.64 -10.66
C SER A 73 2.41 -11.93 -12.12
N ARG A 74 1.51 -11.16 -12.77
CA ARG A 74 1.19 -11.38 -14.18
C ARG A 74 2.25 -10.77 -15.09
N PRO A 75 2.68 -11.51 -16.13
CA PRO A 75 3.44 -10.94 -17.24
C PRO A 75 2.63 -9.85 -17.93
N ARG A 76 3.30 -8.82 -18.42
CA ARG A 76 2.66 -7.76 -19.19
C ARG A 76 2.17 -8.33 -20.52
N GLU A 77 0.87 -8.38 -20.75
CA GLU A 77 0.33 -8.55 -22.10
C GLU A 77 0.60 -7.26 -22.88
N THR A 78 1.74 -7.18 -23.51
CA THR A 78 1.94 -6.17 -24.55
C THR A 78 1.08 -6.62 -25.73
N HIS A 79 0.03 -5.85 -26.08
CA HIS A 79 -0.62 -6.02 -27.37
C HIS A 79 0.47 -6.00 -28.44
N PRO A 80 0.54 -7.00 -29.33
CA PRO A 80 1.49 -6.97 -30.43
C PRO A 80 1.23 -5.69 -31.24
N ARG A 81 2.16 -4.74 -31.18
CA ARG A 81 2.15 -3.65 -32.14
C ARG A 81 2.33 -4.34 -33.49
N PRO A 82 1.41 -4.18 -34.49
CA PRO A 82 1.63 -4.73 -35.82
C PRO A 82 2.97 -4.16 -36.31
N LEU A 83 3.98 -5.02 -36.36
CA LEU A 83 5.28 -4.63 -36.92
C LEU A 83 5.02 -4.37 -38.40
N PRO A 84 5.53 -3.26 -38.99
CA PRO A 84 5.59 -3.12 -40.42
C PRO A 84 6.39 -4.32 -40.94
N VAL A 85 5.76 -5.13 -41.78
CA VAL A 85 6.38 -6.27 -42.45
C VAL A 85 7.58 -5.74 -43.25
N ARG A 86 8.76 -5.90 -42.70
CA ARG A 86 10.03 -5.66 -43.39
C ARG A 86 10.62 -7.03 -43.63
N GLU A 87 10.47 -7.47 -44.89
CA GLU A 87 11.15 -8.69 -45.37
C GLU A 87 12.64 -8.55 -45.12
N GLY A 88 13.22 -9.46 -44.32
CA GLY A 88 14.66 -9.60 -44.13
C GLY A 88 15.20 -9.33 -42.72
N SER A 89 14.41 -9.37 -41.63
CA SER A 89 14.92 -9.16 -40.27
C SER A 89 15.08 -10.46 -39.47
N ASP A 90 16.29 -10.64 -39.06
CA ASP A 90 16.98 -11.56 -38.17
C ASP A 90 16.14 -12.12 -37.00
N TYR A 91 16.34 -13.41 -36.65
CA TYR A 91 15.69 -14.16 -35.58
C TYR A 91 15.91 -13.58 -34.15
N SER A 92 16.85 -12.66 -33.98
CA SER A 92 17.15 -11.99 -32.71
C SER A 92 16.00 -11.12 -32.16
N GLN A 93 15.11 -10.62 -33.03
CA GLN A 93 13.96 -9.77 -32.57
C GLN A 93 12.84 -10.56 -31.89
N GLY A 94 12.80 -11.89 -32.05
CA GLY A 94 11.82 -12.75 -31.39
C GLY A 94 12.10 -12.96 -29.90
N GLU A 95 13.38 -13.03 -29.53
CA GLU A 95 13.82 -13.24 -28.15
C GLU A 95 13.65 -11.99 -27.30
N ASP A 96 13.93 -10.81 -27.85
CA ASP A 96 13.71 -9.52 -27.17
C ASP A 96 12.23 -9.28 -26.87
N SER A 97 11.36 -9.65 -27.81
CA SER A 97 9.90 -9.56 -27.64
C SER A 97 9.34 -10.54 -26.61
N ALA A 98 9.96 -11.71 -26.42
CA ALA A 98 9.59 -12.69 -25.42
C ALA A 98 10.07 -12.29 -24.02
N ALA A 99 11.28 -11.73 -23.91
CA ALA A 99 11.80 -11.19 -22.65
C ALA A 99 11.02 -9.99 -22.16
N GLU A 100 10.55 -9.11 -23.06
CA GLU A 100 9.73 -7.95 -22.73
C GLU A 100 8.31 -8.38 -22.26
N ARG A 101 7.77 -9.49 -22.79
CA ARG A 101 6.49 -10.07 -22.36
C ARG A 101 6.53 -10.68 -20.96
N SER A 102 7.70 -11.14 -20.50
CA SER A 102 7.89 -11.69 -19.15
C SER A 102 8.30 -10.65 -18.10
N ALA A 103 8.42 -9.38 -18.48
CA ALA A 103 8.81 -8.33 -17.56
C ALA A 103 7.73 -8.06 -16.49
N PRO A 104 8.13 -7.89 -15.21
CA PRO A 104 7.19 -7.56 -14.14
C PRO A 104 6.55 -6.17 -14.38
N LEU A 105 5.37 -5.95 -13.77
CA LEU A 105 4.66 -4.67 -13.85
C LEU A 105 5.62 -3.49 -13.54
N PRO A 106 5.82 -2.53 -14.45
CA PRO A 106 6.71 -1.41 -14.22
C PRO A 106 6.10 -0.40 -13.25
N VAL A 107 6.95 0.36 -12.57
CA VAL A 107 6.53 1.55 -11.83
C VAL A 107 6.10 2.63 -12.83
N SER A 108 4.96 3.25 -12.62
CA SER A 108 4.41 4.29 -13.49
C SER A 108 3.88 5.47 -12.68
N SER A 109 3.71 6.63 -13.34
CA SER A 109 3.00 7.76 -12.74
C SER A 109 1.50 7.63 -12.97
N ILE A 110 0.70 8.18 -12.04
CA ILE A 110 -0.77 8.20 -12.14
C ILE A 110 -1.19 9.05 -13.34
N PRO A 111 -1.99 8.52 -14.28
CA PRO A 111 -2.60 9.36 -15.32
C PRO A 111 -3.48 10.45 -14.70
N TYR A 112 -3.46 11.66 -15.25
CA TYR A 112 -4.19 12.81 -14.69
C TYR A 112 -5.67 12.51 -14.37
N LYS A 113 -6.38 11.84 -15.28
CA LYS A 113 -7.79 11.46 -15.08
C LYS A 113 -7.99 10.50 -13.91
N GLU A 114 -7.10 9.54 -13.74
CA GLU A 114 -7.13 8.60 -12.61
C GLU A 114 -6.76 9.30 -11.31
N GLY A 115 -5.77 10.19 -11.32
CA GLY A 115 -5.41 11.01 -10.16
C GLY A 115 -6.59 11.87 -9.67
N LEU A 116 -7.31 12.50 -10.59
CA LEU A 116 -8.52 13.27 -10.25
C LEU A 116 -9.60 12.38 -9.64
N ARG A 117 -9.87 11.20 -10.23
CA ARG A 117 -10.85 10.23 -9.71
C ARG A 117 -10.47 9.76 -8.30
N MET A 118 -9.20 9.43 -8.09
CA MET A 118 -8.67 9.02 -6.79
C MET A 118 -8.80 10.12 -5.75
N GLY A 119 -8.51 11.37 -6.11
CA GLY A 119 -8.67 12.52 -5.24
C GLY A 119 -10.13 12.75 -4.84
N LEU A 120 -11.05 12.70 -5.78
CA LEU A 120 -12.49 12.80 -5.52
C LEU A 120 -13.00 11.64 -4.66
N LEU A 121 -12.54 10.41 -4.93
CA LEU A 121 -12.89 9.25 -4.12
C LEU A 121 -12.35 9.40 -2.68
N ALA A 122 -11.11 9.87 -2.51
CA ALA A 122 -10.54 10.11 -1.19
C ALA A 122 -11.35 11.14 -0.38
N LEU A 123 -11.75 12.23 -1.02
CA LEU A 123 -12.60 13.26 -0.38
C LEU A 123 -13.99 12.71 -0.01
N PHE A 124 -14.60 11.94 -0.89
CA PHE A 124 -15.88 11.30 -0.63
C PHE A 124 -15.77 10.30 0.53
N LEU A 125 -14.78 9.42 0.51
CA LEU A 125 -14.54 8.46 1.59
C LEU A 125 -14.25 9.18 2.91
N TRP A 126 -13.45 10.24 2.89
CA TRP A 126 -13.17 11.03 4.09
C TRP A 126 -14.45 11.60 4.72
N ALA A 127 -15.33 12.19 3.91
CA ALA A 127 -16.60 12.73 4.39
C ALA A 127 -17.51 11.63 4.97
N VAL A 128 -17.62 10.48 4.27
CA VAL A 128 -18.45 9.35 4.71
C VAL A 128 -17.90 8.73 6.00
N ILE A 129 -16.59 8.45 6.06
CA ILE A 129 -15.96 7.87 7.24
C ILE A 129 -16.03 8.83 8.43
N TYR A 130 -15.80 10.13 8.20
CA TYR A 130 -15.96 11.14 9.24
C TYR A 130 -17.38 11.14 9.82
N TRP A 131 -18.40 11.14 8.96
CA TRP A 131 -19.80 11.06 9.38
C TRP A 131 -20.07 9.79 10.19
N LEU A 132 -19.57 8.62 9.74
CA LEU A 132 -19.72 7.36 10.45
C LEU A 132 -19.04 7.40 11.83
N LEU A 133 -17.81 7.94 11.92
CA LEU A 133 -17.08 8.03 13.18
C LEU A 133 -17.77 8.93 14.19
N VAL A 134 -18.26 10.09 13.75
CA VAL A 134 -18.98 11.03 14.65
C VAL A 134 -20.33 10.48 15.09
N THR A 135 -21.04 9.74 14.22
CA THR A 135 -22.40 9.27 14.52
C THR A 135 -22.43 7.97 15.31
N PHE A 136 -21.49 7.05 15.05
CA PHE A 136 -21.57 5.68 15.57
C PHE A 136 -20.40 5.29 16.48
N THR A 137 -19.40 6.16 16.68
CA THR A 137 -18.24 5.85 17.52
C THR A 137 -17.93 6.97 18.51
N ASN A 138 -17.11 6.65 19.52
CA ASN A 138 -16.60 7.61 20.51
C ASN A 138 -15.16 8.04 20.17
N SER A 139 -14.82 8.18 18.88
CA SER A 139 -13.47 8.62 18.51
C SER A 139 -13.17 10.01 19.04
N ASN A 140 -12.02 10.19 19.68
CA ASN A 140 -11.58 11.48 20.21
C ASN A 140 -11.04 12.42 19.12
N VAL A 141 -10.69 11.89 17.95
CA VAL A 141 -10.08 12.62 16.82
C VAL A 141 -10.65 12.15 15.46
N PRO A 142 -12.00 12.18 15.30
CA PRO A 142 -12.67 11.53 14.17
C PRO A 142 -12.26 12.11 12.81
N LEU A 143 -11.90 13.40 12.75
CA LEU A 143 -11.47 14.04 11.52
C LEU A 143 -10.17 13.47 10.98
N ALA A 144 -9.20 13.25 11.88
CA ALA A 144 -7.90 12.73 11.51
C ALA A 144 -7.92 11.22 11.29
N ASP A 145 -8.67 10.46 12.10
CA ASP A 145 -8.88 9.02 11.90
C ASP A 145 -9.58 8.76 10.55
N ALA A 146 -10.59 9.56 10.18
CA ALA A 146 -11.26 9.46 8.88
C ALA A 146 -10.31 9.79 7.72
N PHE A 147 -9.49 10.83 7.88
CA PHE A 147 -8.52 11.24 6.86
C PHE A 147 -7.49 10.14 6.57
N THR A 148 -6.86 9.61 7.62
CA THR A 148 -5.86 8.55 7.47
C THR A 148 -6.47 7.28 6.88
N THR A 149 -7.68 6.88 7.30
CA THR A 149 -8.39 5.73 6.77
C THR A 149 -8.73 5.90 5.28
N ALA A 150 -9.31 7.05 4.90
CA ALA A 150 -9.66 7.33 3.50
C ALA A 150 -8.43 7.31 2.58
N LEU A 151 -7.34 7.95 3.01
CA LEU A 151 -6.09 7.94 2.25
C LEU A 151 -5.45 6.54 2.19
N SER A 152 -5.52 5.75 3.26
CA SER A 152 -5.01 4.37 3.26
C SER A 152 -5.77 3.47 2.27
N ILE A 153 -7.10 3.64 2.15
CA ILE A 153 -7.91 2.93 1.15
C ILE A 153 -7.42 3.24 -0.28
N VAL A 154 -7.21 4.52 -0.58
CA VAL A 154 -6.74 4.94 -1.90
C VAL A 154 -5.26 4.60 -2.11
N GLY A 155 -4.45 4.70 -1.05
CA GLY A 155 -3.02 4.41 -1.07
C GLY A 155 -2.69 2.96 -1.41
N ILE A 156 -3.37 2.00 -0.76
CA ILE A 156 -3.15 0.58 -1.05
C ILE A 156 -3.58 0.21 -2.48
N TRP A 157 -4.63 0.85 -3.00
CA TRP A 157 -5.05 0.69 -4.39
C TRP A 157 -4.02 1.26 -5.38
N ALA A 158 -3.47 2.45 -5.10
CA ALA A 158 -2.39 3.05 -5.88
C ALA A 158 -1.13 2.18 -5.88
N LEU A 159 -0.79 1.59 -4.72
CA LEU A 159 0.31 0.64 -4.56
C LEU A 159 0.08 -0.62 -5.42
N ALA A 160 -1.13 -1.18 -5.43
CA ALA A 160 -1.47 -2.34 -6.26
C ALA A 160 -1.28 -2.07 -7.76
N HIS A 161 -1.38 -0.80 -8.19
CA HIS A 161 -1.11 -0.35 -9.55
C HIS A 161 0.34 0.06 -9.81
N LYS A 162 1.22 -0.04 -8.81
CA LYS A 162 2.62 0.44 -8.84
C LYS A 162 2.76 1.90 -9.24
N TYR A 163 1.84 2.75 -8.79
CA TYR A 163 1.94 4.18 -9.02
C TYR A 163 2.98 4.82 -8.10
N LEU A 164 3.81 5.69 -8.65
CA LEU A 164 4.85 6.39 -7.89
C LEU A 164 4.26 7.28 -6.79
N GLU A 165 3.14 7.92 -7.09
CA GLU A 165 2.49 8.91 -6.23
C GLU A 165 1.89 8.30 -4.95
N GLN A 166 1.77 6.97 -4.88
CA GLN A 166 1.37 6.28 -3.66
C GLN A 166 2.27 6.63 -2.45
N TRP A 167 3.55 6.93 -2.70
CA TRP A 167 4.46 7.35 -1.63
C TRP A 167 4.07 8.67 -0.98
N PHE A 168 3.51 9.63 -1.73
CA PHE A 168 2.99 10.87 -1.15
C PHE A 168 1.78 10.61 -0.26
N ILE A 169 0.94 9.65 -0.63
CA ILE A 169 -0.23 9.24 0.17
C ILE A 169 0.25 8.67 1.50
N TRP A 170 1.23 7.76 1.48
CA TRP A 170 1.78 7.18 2.70
C TRP A 170 2.51 8.20 3.56
N ILE A 171 3.28 9.13 2.97
CA ILE A 171 3.89 10.24 3.72
C ILE A 171 2.82 11.05 4.46
N ALA A 172 1.70 11.39 3.80
CA ALA A 172 0.62 12.14 4.43
C ALA A 172 -0.05 11.34 5.57
N VAL A 173 -0.34 10.07 5.34
CA VAL A 173 -0.91 9.15 6.35
C VAL A 173 0.02 9.04 7.55
N ASP A 174 1.30 8.75 7.32
CA ASP A 174 2.27 8.47 8.38
C ASP A 174 2.58 9.74 9.22
N VAL A 175 2.65 10.92 8.58
CA VAL A 175 2.81 12.20 9.29
C VAL A 175 1.64 12.44 10.23
N VAL A 176 0.40 12.35 9.73
CA VAL A 176 -0.80 12.56 10.54
C VAL A 176 -0.87 11.52 11.66
N THR A 177 -0.62 10.25 11.35
CA THR A 177 -0.65 9.15 12.33
C THR A 177 0.43 9.33 13.41
N SER A 178 1.65 9.75 13.03
CA SER A 178 2.71 10.05 13.99
C SER A 178 2.29 11.16 14.96
N VAL A 179 1.74 12.27 14.45
CA VAL A 179 1.24 13.37 15.28
C VAL A 179 0.12 12.90 16.20
N LEU A 180 -0.83 12.10 15.69
CA LEU A 180 -1.91 11.53 16.50
C LEU A 180 -1.40 10.66 17.65
N TYR A 181 -0.40 9.82 17.42
CA TYR A 181 0.16 8.99 18.46
C TYR A 181 0.97 9.78 19.49
N PHE A 182 1.63 10.88 19.09
CA PHE A 182 2.21 11.82 20.05
C PHE A 182 1.12 12.48 20.91
N TYR A 183 0.02 12.92 20.31
CA TYR A 183 -1.12 13.50 21.02
C TYR A 183 -1.77 12.51 22.00
N LYS A 184 -1.84 11.21 21.63
CA LYS A 184 -2.41 10.12 22.44
C LYS A 184 -1.42 9.59 23.50
N ASP A 185 -0.26 10.21 23.66
CA ASP A 185 0.81 9.81 24.60
C ASP A 185 1.33 8.37 24.36
N ILE A 186 1.49 8.00 23.09
CA ILE A 186 2.03 6.70 22.65
C ILE A 186 3.33 6.92 21.85
N PRO A 187 4.43 7.38 22.50
CA PRO A 187 5.62 7.87 21.79
C PRO A 187 6.33 6.78 20.97
N PHE A 188 6.26 5.53 21.39
CA PHE A 188 6.86 4.42 20.64
C PHE A 188 6.23 4.24 19.25
N LYS A 189 4.90 4.23 19.16
CA LYS A 189 4.19 4.16 17.88
C LYS A 189 4.41 5.44 17.07
N ALA A 190 4.38 6.61 17.69
CA ALA A 190 4.65 7.87 17.03
C ALA A 190 6.02 7.88 16.34
N SER A 191 7.06 7.39 17.02
CA SER A 191 8.41 7.28 16.47
C SER A 191 8.49 6.27 15.31
N LEU A 192 7.74 5.18 15.39
CA LEU A 192 7.66 4.18 14.30
C LEU A 192 7.07 4.79 13.03
N TYR A 193 5.95 5.54 13.13
CA TYR A 193 5.35 6.20 11.99
C TYR A 193 6.23 7.34 11.45
N ALA A 194 6.94 8.07 12.31
CA ALA A 194 7.96 9.02 11.87
C ALA A 194 9.09 8.34 11.07
N LEU A 195 9.51 7.14 11.46
CA LEU A 195 10.45 6.33 10.67
C LEU A 195 9.86 5.92 9.32
N TYR A 196 8.56 5.57 9.25
CA TYR A 196 7.89 5.24 8.00
C TYR A 196 7.86 6.42 7.03
N VAL A 197 7.67 7.67 7.50
CA VAL A 197 7.81 8.88 6.69
C VAL A 197 9.19 8.94 6.02
N VAL A 198 10.26 8.70 6.78
CA VAL A 198 11.63 8.72 6.26
C VAL A 198 11.82 7.64 5.18
N ILE A 199 11.35 6.42 5.47
CA ILE A 199 11.43 5.30 4.50
C ILE A 199 10.61 5.60 3.25
N ALA A 200 9.43 6.21 3.37
CA ALA A 200 8.58 6.59 2.25
C ALA A 200 9.24 7.63 1.33
N ILE A 201 9.93 8.62 1.89
CA ILE A 201 10.72 9.59 1.11
C ILE A 201 11.80 8.87 0.30
N PHE A 202 12.57 7.98 0.91
CA PHE A 202 13.57 7.19 0.19
C PHE A 202 12.94 6.22 -0.83
N GLY A 203 11.77 5.67 -0.52
CA GLY A 203 10.98 4.84 -1.42
C GLY A 203 10.59 5.59 -2.68
N TYR A 204 10.04 6.81 -2.52
CA TYR A 204 9.73 7.69 -3.64
C TYR A 204 10.96 7.97 -4.52
N LEU A 205 12.08 8.36 -3.91
CA LEU A 205 13.32 8.66 -4.64
C LEU A 205 13.84 7.45 -5.42
N LYS A 206 13.72 6.26 -4.85
CA LYS A 206 14.10 5.02 -5.51
C LYS A 206 13.18 4.65 -6.66
N TRP A 207 11.85 4.68 -6.45
CA TRP A 207 10.88 4.34 -7.49
C TRP A 207 10.89 5.34 -8.64
N ARG A 208 11.13 6.62 -8.36
CA ARG A 208 11.32 7.65 -9.39
C ARG A 208 12.49 7.34 -10.35
N LYS A 209 13.56 6.71 -9.84
CA LYS A 209 14.68 6.26 -10.67
C LYS A 209 14.32 5.04 -11.53
N MET A 210 13.33 4.23 -11.12
CA MET A 210 12.87 3.07 -11.88
C MET A 210 12.02 3.46 -13.10
N ILE A 211 11.30 4.59 -13.05
CA ILE A 211 10.51 5.10 -14.19
C ILE A 211 11.42 5.64 -15.31
N LYS A 212 12.59 6.19 -14.94
CA LYS A 212 13.52 6.84 -15.90
C LYS A 212 14.44 5.87 -16.64
N LYS A 213 14.39 4.58 -16.30
CA LYS A 213 15.11 3.51 -17.01
C LYS A 213 14.18 2.78 -17.96
#